data_5965c233e9380c015ab6db6286f7d3a6
#
_entry.id   5965c233e9380c015ab6db6286f7d3a6
#
_cell.length_a   1.000
_cell.length_b   1.000
_cell.length_c   1.000
_cell.angle_alpha   90.00
_cell.angle_beta   90.00
_cell.angle_gamma   90.00
#
_symmetry.space_group_name_H-M   'P 1'
#
loop_
_entity.id
_entity.type
_entity.pdbx_description
1 polymer ?
#
loop_
_entity_poly.entity_id
_entity_poly.type
_entity_poly.pdbx_seq_one_letter_code
_entity_poly.pdbx_strand_id
1 'polypeptide(L)'
;RLPTERFPRPAPTTDPRDRDVCVSPHGGEFATIGEVLDAAHNPGRKRPFEIRRLMAAVVDQDHPPLERWQEMRDAETGVVWDAHLGGHPVSVIGFESRPVPRLGWVPSYGPEQWTAGTLFPLSSKKIARAINSASGSRPLVVLANLSGFDGSPESMRNWQLEFGAEIGRAVVNFRGPIVFCVVSRYHGGAFVVFSKALHDNMQVAALEGTYASVIGGAPAAAVVFAREVDKRTRRDPRIVELERELADPGRGDQGRLRARFAEVWEEVHAEK
;
A
#
# COMPACT_ATOMS: atom_id res chain seq x y z
N ARG A 1 31.95 16.96 -20.99
CA ARG A 1 30.91 16.02 -20.57
C ARG A 1 30.55 16.32 -19.11
N LEU A 2 29.29 16.65 -18.82
CA LEU A 2 28.81 16.72 -17.44
C LEU A 2 28.79 15.31 -16.85
N PRO A 3 29.12 15.14 -15.54
CA PRO A 3 29.02 13.84 -14.90
C PRO A 3 27.59 13.32 -15.01
N THR A 4 27.45 12.05 -15.34
CA THR A 4 26.12 11.41 -15.46
C THR A 4 25.52 11.07 -14.09
N GLU A 5 26.32 11.11 -13.04
CA GLU A 5 25.92 10.86 -11.65
C GLU A 5 26.50 11.96 -10.77
N ARG A 6 25.66 12.58 -9.98
CA ARG A 6 26.06 13.71 -9.13
C ARG A 6 25.27 13.67 -7.82
N PHE A 7 25.77 12.87 -6.89
CA PHE A 7 25.21 12.84 -5.54
C PHE A 7 25.68 14.07 -4.75
N PRO A 8 24.76 14.88 -4.21
CA PRO A 8 25.13 16.04 -3.39
C PRO A 8 25.87 15.60 -2.12
N ARG A 9 26.69 16.47 -1.59
CA ARG A 9 27.30 16.27 -0.27
C ARG A 9 26.22 16.34 0.81
N PRO A 10 26.37 15.58 1.93
CA PRO A 10 25.47 15.73 3.07
C PRO A 10 25.46 17.18 3.57
N ALA A 11 24.27 17.68 3.90
CA ALA A 11 24.09 18.91 4.64
C ALA A 11 24.40 18.68 6.13
N PRO A 12 24.85 19.69 6.88
CA PRO A 12 24.90 19.60 8.33
C PRO A 12 23.50 19.32 8.89
N THR A 13 23.39 18.41 9.84
CA THR A 13 22.15 18.14 10.56
C THR A 13 22.41 18.02 12.06
N THR A 14 21.47 18.49 12.86
CA THR A 14 21.43 18.34 14.31
C THR A 14 20.50 17.20 14.75
N ASP A 15 19.80 16.56 13.81
CA ASP A 15 18.92 15.43 14.10
C ASP A 15 19.75 14.20 14.47
N PRO A 16 19.56 13.59 15.68
CA PRO A 16 20.34 12.43 16.10
C PRO A 16 20.07 11.22 15.20
N ARG A 17 21.11 10.49 14.83
CA ARG A 17 20.98 9.29 13.97
C ARG A 17 20.25 8.13 14.66
N ASP A 18 20.26 8.11 15.98
CA ASP A 18 19.65 7.10 16.84
C ASP A 18 18.33 7.57 17.46
N ARG A 19 17.72 8.63 16.90
CA ARG A 19 16.43 9.10 17.34
C ARG A 19 15.38 7.99 17.23
N ASP A 20 14.64 7.75 18.30
CA ASP A 20 13.53 6.79 18.28
C ASP A 20 12.35 7.36 17.49
N VAL A 21 12.14 6.81 16.31
CA VAL A 21 11.03 7.17 15.40
C VAL A 21 9.67 6.83 16.02
N CYS A 22 9.60 5.79 16.86
CA CYS A 22 8.35 5.30 17.44
C CYS A 22 7.70 6.30 18.39
N VAL A 23 8.46 7.17 19.03
CA VAL A 23 7.91 8.21 19.93
C VAL A 23 7.38 9.44 19.19
N SER A 24 7.62 9.54 17.89
CA SER A 24 7.15 10.66 17.07
C SER A 24 5.63 10.72 17.04
N PRO A 25 5.01 11.91 17.14
CA PRO A 25 3.57 12.04 17.14
C PRO A 25 2.98 11.68 15.77
N HIS A 26 1.91 10.89 15.75
CA HIS A 26 1.13 10.62 14.56
C HIS A 26 -0.10 11.54 14.49
N GLY A 27 -0.87 11.64 15.58
CA GLY A 27 -2.14 12.33 15.64
C GLY A 27 -3.30 11.49 15.07
N GLY A 28 -4.53 11.95 15.24
CA GLY A 28 -5.73 11.21 14.85
C GLY A 28 -5.98 10.00 15.73
N GLU A 29 -6.20 8.84 15.13
CA GLU A 29 -6.52 7.59 15.85
C GLU A 29 -5.33 6.96 16.59
N PHE A 30 -4.11 7.35 16.27
CA PHE A 30 -2.87 6.91 16.89
C PHE A 30 -2.17 8.12 17.53
N ALA A 31 -1.68 7.99 18.74
CA ALA A 31 -0.92 9.04 19.39
C ALA A 31 0.49 9.13 18.80
N THR A 32 1.13 8.00 18.56
CA THR A 32 2.51 7.92 18.09
C THR A 32 2.67 7.01 16.87
N ILE A 33 3.81 7.12 16.20
CA ILE A 33 4.20 6.21 15.11
C ILE A 33 4.38 4.78 15.65
N GLY A 34 4.85 4.62 16.88
CA GLY A 34 4.94 3.32 17.53
C GLY A 34 3.60 2.58 17.58
N GLU A 35 2.51 3.27 17.91
CA GLU A 35 1.17 2.69 17.93
C GLU A 35 0.69 2.27 16.52
N VAL A 36 1.06 3.01 15.47
CA VAL A 36 0.78 2.60 14.08
C VAL A 36 1.43 1.26 13.76
N LEU A 37 2.65 1.05 14.28
CA LEU A 37 3.48 -0.12 13.95
C LEU A 37 3.29 -1.30 14.91
N ASP A 38 2.70 -1.08 16.08
CA ASP A 38 2.49 -2.09 17.10
C ASP A 38 1.25 -2.95 16.84
N ALA A 39 1.39 -4.26 17.05
CA ALA A 39 0.30 -5.23 16.84
C ALA A 39 -0.86 -5.09 17.84
N ALA A 40 -0.60 -4.57 19.06
CA ALA A 40 -1.66 -4.38 20.06
C ALA A 40 -2.59 -3.23 19.67
N HIS A 41 -2.03 -2.13 19.13
CA HIS A 41 -2.80 -0.95 18.72
C HIS A 41 -3.32 -1.04 17.29
N ASN A 42 -2.59 -1.72 16.40
CA ASN A 42 -2.94 -1.88 14.99
C ASN A 42 -2.77 -3.34 14.53
N PRO A 43 -3.69 -4.24 14.93
CA PRO A 43 -3.63 -5.65 14.57
C PRO A 43 -3.51 -5.86 13.06
N GLY A 44 -2.47 -6.60 12.64
CA GLY A 44 -2.17 -6.82 11.22
C GLY A 44 -1.92 -5.55 10.41
N ARG A 45 -1.75 -4.41 11.07
CA ARG A 45 -1.58 -3.06 10.45
C ARG A 45 -2.68 -2.73 9.45
N LYS A 46 -3.92 -3.13 9.78
CA LYS A 46 -5.09 -2.93 8.94
C LYS A 46 -5.80 -1.59 9.16
N ARG A 47 -5.63 -0.99 10.35
CA ARG A 47 -6.21 0.32 10.64
C ARG A 47 -5.52 1.38 9.80
N PRO A 48 -6.30 2.29 9.18
CA PRO A 48 -5.76 3.36 8.34
C PRO A 48 -4.84 4.31 9.13
N PHE A 49 -3.79 4.80 8.47
CA PHE A 49 -2.88 5.81 9.03
C PHE A 49 -2.39 6.75 7.94
N GLU A 50 -1.99 7.94 8.34
CA GLU A 50 -1.47 8.95 7.41
C GLU A 50 0.02 8.70 7.14
N ILE A 51 0.35 8.31 5.89
CA ILE A 51 1.74 7.99 5.52
C ILE A 51 2.68 9.19 5.66
N ARG A 52 2.18 10.43 5.47
CA ARG A 52 3.00 11.64 5.60
C ARG A 52 3.53 11.81 7.03
N ARG A 53 2.78 11.39 8.05
CA ARG A 53 3.23 11.42 9.45
C ARG A 53 4.38 10.44 9.70
N LEU A 54 4.26 9.24 9.12
CA LEU A 54 5.34 8.26 9.20
C LEU A 54 6.58 8.73 8.41
N MET A 55 6.40 9.28 7.21
CA MET A 55 7.50 9.88 6.44
C MET A 55 8.18 11.01 7.22
N ALA A 56 7.41 11.91 7.83
CA ALA A 56 7.93 13.00 8.63
C ALA A 56 8.72 12.52 9.85
N ALA A 57 8.32 11.41 10.47
CA ALA A 57 9.05 10.83 11.58
C ALA A 57 10.40 10.21 11.17
N VAL A 58 10.53 9.77 9.92
CA VAL A 58 11.75 9.12 9.41
C VAL A 58 12.80 10.13 8.96
N VAL A 59 12.41 11.22 8.30
CA VAL A 59 13.35 12.20 7.73
C VAL A 59 13.92 13.15 8.79
N ASP A 60 15.01 13.84 8.46
CA ASP A 60 15.67 14.78 9.37
C ASP A 60 14.69 15.91 9.77
N GLN A 61 14.62 16.20 11.06
CA GLN A 61 13.65 17.14 11.65
C GLN A 61 14.02 18.60 11.42
N ASP A 62 15.29 18.90 11.22
CA ASP A 62 15.83 20.25 10.97
C ASP A 62 15.86 20.63 9.48
N HIS A 63 15.45 19.71 8.61
CA HIS A 63 15.35 19.91 7.16
C HIS A 63 13.91 19.65 6.68
N PRO A 64 13.05 20.68 6.55
CA PRO A 64 11.67 20.48 6.09
C PRO A 64 11.63 19.86 4.69
N PRO A 65 10.83 18.79 4.51
CA PRO A 65 10.71 18.14 3.20
C PRO A 65 9.90 18.99 2.22
N LEU A 66 10.18 18.80 0.93
CA LEU A 66 9.39 19.36 -0.17
C LEU A 66 8.54 18.25 -0.79
N GLU A 67 7.23 18.33 -0.71
CA GLU A 67 6.34 17.40 -1.41
C GLU A 67 6.29 17.74 -2.90
N ARG A 68 6.66 16.77 -3.72
CA ARG A 68 6.66 16.87 -5.19
C ARG A 68 5.30 16.44 -5.74
N TRP A 69 4.78 17.23 -6.70
CA TRP A 69 3.53 16.94 -7.39
C TRP A 69 2.34 16.68 -6.45
N GLN A 70 2.26 17.40 -5.35
CA GLN A 70 1.15 17.29 -4.39
C GLN A 70 -0.20 17.50 -5.08
N GLU A 71 -0.29 18.48 -5.97
CA GLU A 71 -1.49 18.85 -6.72
C GLU A 71 -1.76 17.97 -7.96
N MET A 72 -1.03 16.88 -8.15
CA MET A 72 -1.27 15.97 -9.27
C MET A 72 -2.53 15.16 -9.01
N ARG A 73 -3.63 15.57 -9.67
CA ARG A 73 -4.96 14.95 -9.55
C ARG A 73 -4.93 13.51 -10.02
N ASP A 74 -5.76 12.66 -9.39
CA ASP A 74 -5.85 11.22 -9.59
C ASP A 74 -4.55 10.45 -9.28
N ALA A 75 -3.59 11.11 -8.59
CA ALA A 75 -2.34 10.52 -8.13
C ALA A 75 -2.13 10.67 -6.61
N GLU A 76 -3.21 10.87 -5.87
CA GLU A 76 -3.21 11.20 -4.44
C GLU A 76 -2.65 10.07 -3.58
N THR A 77 -2.75 8.80 -4.03
CA THR A 77 -2.24 7.65 -3.28
C THR A 77 -0.72 7.52 -3.29
N GLY A 78 -0.02 8.22 -4.19
CA GLY A 78 1.45 8.29 -4.20
C GLY A 78 1.97 9.59 -3.59
N VAL A 79 2.76 9.51 -2.54
CA VAL A 79 3.40 10.66 -1.87
C VAL A 79 4.88 10.66 -2.19
N VAL A 80 5.41 11.79 -2.65
CA VAL A 80 6.82 11.92 -3.05
C VAL A 80 7.42 13.14 -2.39
N TRP A 81 8.48 12.95 -1.63
CA TRP A 81 9.21 14.02 -0.98
C TRP A 81 10.66 14.11 -1.43
N ASP A 82 11.15 15.31 -1.63
CA ASP A 82 12.57 15.64 -1.53
C ASP A 82 12.85 15.96 -0.06
N ALA A 83 13.74 15.22 0.58
CA ALA A 83 14.00 15.31 2.01
C ALA A 83 15.47 15.06 2.31
N HIS A 84 15.83 15.08 3.59
CA HIS A 84 17.17 14.69 4.07
C HIS A 84 17.07 13.52 5.04
N LEU A 85 18.09 12.68 5.04
CA LEU A 85 18.24 11.56 5.96
C LEU A 85 19.70 11.47 6.42
N GLY A 86 19.97 11.83 7.67
CA GLY A 86 21.31 12.00 8.19
C GLY A 86 22.12 13.05 7.41
N GLY A 87 21.48 14.11 6.97
CA GLY A 87 22.02 15.17 6.12
C GLY A 87 22.08 14.83 4.64
N HIS A 88 21.89 13.56 4.24
CA HIS A 88 21.92 13.19 2.82
C HIS A 88 20.61 13.58 2.13
N PRO A 89 20.65 14.34 1.04
CA PRO A 89 19.47 14.57 0.22
C PRO A 89 18.97 13.27 -0.39
N VAL A 90 17.70 12.94 -0.15
CA VAL A 90 17.04 11.71 -0.61
C VAL A 90 15.72 12.02 -1.28
N SER A 91 15.25 11.13 -2.15
CA SER A 91 13.86 11.08 -2.57
C SER A 91 13.14 10.02 -1.76
N VAL A 92 12.08 10.43 -1.04
CA VAL A 92 11.27 9.53 -0.21
C VAL A 92 9.92 9.31 -0.88
N ILE A 93 9.56 8.06 -1.05
CA ILE A 93 8.26 7.65 -1.58
C ILE A 93 7.47 6.96 -0.49
N GLY A 94 6.24 7.41 -0.26
CA GLY A 94 5.25 6.76 0.58
C GLY A 94 3.97 6.47 -0.20
N PHE A 95 3.18 5.54 0.31
CA PHE A 95 1.88 5.20 -0.26
C PHE A 95 0.79 5.49 0.77
N GLU A 96 -0.22 6.26 0.37
CA GLU A 96 -1.27 6.66 1.30
C GLU A 96 -1.95 5.43 1.90
N SER A 97 -1.97 5.40 3.23
CA SER A 97 -2.39 4.23 4.00
C SER A 97 -3.80 4.39 4.59
N ARG A 98 -4.54 5.37 4.09
CA ARG A 98 -5.96 5.61 4.36
C ARG A 98 -6.70 5.90 3.06
N PRO A 99 -8.02 5.71 2.99
CA PRO A 99 -8.80 6.19 1.87
C PRO A 99 -8.65 7.71 1.73
N VAL A 100 -8.50 8.19 0.50
CA VAL A 100 -8.36 9.63 0.20
C VAL A 100 -9.33 10.05 -0.89
N PRO A 101 -9.93 11.25 -0.81
CA PRO A 101 -10.80 11.77 -1.86
C PRO A 101 -10.07 11.87 -3.19
N ARG A 102 -10.77 11.62 -4.27
CA ARG A 102 -10.30 11.90 -5.62
C ARG A 102 -10.37 13.40 -5.87
N LEU A 103 -9.26 14.00 -6.27
CA LEU A 103 -9.19 15.43 -6.63
C LEU A 103 -9.39 15.65 -8.14
N GLY A 104 -9.36 14.59 -8.94
CA GLY A 104 -9.61 14.60 -10.37
C GLY A 104 -11.10 14.47 -10.73
N TRP A 105 -11.36 14.05 -11.96
CA TRP A 105 -12.71 13.78 -12.41
C TRP A 105 -13.22 12.44 -11.87
N VAL A 106 -14.38 12.46 -11.24
CA VAL A 106 -15.05 11.25 -10.73
C VAL A 106 -16.13 10.82 -11.72
N PRO A 107 -15.97 9.67 -12.41
CA PRO A 107 -17.02 9.16 -13.27
C PRO A 107 -18.23 8.71 -12.44
N SER A 108 -19.43 8.78 -13.04
CA SER A 108 -20.69 8.40 -12.36
C SER A 108 -20.72 6.95 -11.87
N TYR A 109 -19.87 6.10 -12.41
CA TYR A 109 -19.72 4.68 -12.05
C TYR A 109 -18.43 4.39 -11.26
N GLY A 110 -17.63 5.41 -10.93
CA GLY A 110 -16.37 5.27 -10.22
C GLY A 110 -16.50 5.62 -8.74
N PRO A 111 -15.57 5.15 -7.91
CA PRO A 111 -15.54 5.50 -6.49
C PRO A 111 -15.16 6.97 -6.31
N GLU A 112 -15.71 7.62 -5.27
CA GLU A 112 -15.37 8.99 -4.89
C GLU A 112 -14.03 9.08 -4.16
N GLN A 113 -13.53 7.96 -3.66
CA GLN A 113 -12.29 7.86 -2.91
C GLN A 113 -11.38 6.77 -3.47
N TRP A 114 -10.09 7.00 -3.39
CA TRP A 114 -9.07 6.00 -3.64
C TRP A 114 -8.87 5.11 -2.42
N THR A 115 -8.73 3.82 -2.64
CA THR A 115 -8.44 2.86 -1.56
C THR A 115 -7.00 2.96 -1.07
N ALA A 116 -6.82 2.72 0.24
CA ALA A 116 -5.53 2.73 0.89
C ALA A 116 -4.55 1.69 0.33
N GLY A 117 -3.28 2.06 0.25
CA GLY A 117 -2.19 1.14 -0.13
C GLY A 117 -2.27 0.64 -1.56
N THR A 118 -3.02 1.30 -2.44
CA THR A 118 -3.24 0.87 -3.82
C THR A 118 -2.64 1.89 -4.79
N LEU A 119 -1.97 1.40 -5.82
CA LEU A 119 -1.49 2.21 -6.92
C LEU A 119 -2.51 2.22 -8.07
N PHE A 120 -2.95 3.41 -8.42
CA PHE A 120 -3.81 3.72 -9.55
C PHE A 120 -2.97 4.22 -10.74
N PRO A 121 -3.53 4.37 -11.95
CA PRO A 121 -2.74 4.71 -13.13
C PRO A 121 -1.86 5.95 -12.95
N LEU A 122 -2.44 7.08 -12.51
CA LEU A 122 -1.68 8.33 -12.37
C LEU A 122 -0.76 8.34 -11.15
N SER A 123 -1.11 7.66 -10.05
CA SER A 123 -0.17 7.47 -8.94
C SER A 123 1.01 6.59 -9.36
N SER A 124 0.80 5.54 -10.17
CA SER A 124 1.89 4.73 -10.74
C SER A 124 2.81 5.58 -11.62
N LYS A 125 2.25 6.42 -12.49
CA LYS A 125 3.01 7.36 -13.33
C LYS A 125 3.80 8.38 -12.50
N LYS A 126 3.19 8.92 -11.42
CA LYS A 126 3.86 9.83 -10.47
C LYS A 126 5.07 9.16 -9.82
N ILE A 127 4.92 7.91 -9.37
CA ILE A 127 6.00 7.16 -8.75
C ILE A 127 7.14 6.87 -9.75
N ALA A 128 6.84 6.41 -10.95
CA ALA A 128 7.85 6.21 -11.99
C ALA A 128 8.62 7.51 -12.31
N ARG A 129 7.90 8.64 -12.41
CA ARG A 129 8.50 9.97 -12.58
C ARG A 129 9.43 10.32 -11.41
N ALA A 130 9.03 10.03 -10.16
CA ALA A 130 9.83 10.29 -8.97
C ALA A 130 11.16 9.51 -9.01
N ILE A 131 11.11 8.22 -9.31
CA ILE A 131 12.28 7.37 -9.43
C ILE A 131 13.22 7.88 -10.53
N ASN A 132 12.69 8.17 -11.71
CA ASN A 132 13.49 8.71 -12.82
C ASN A 132 14.12 10.06 -12.48
N SER A 133 13.41 10.95 -11.77
CA SER A 133 13.92 12.28 -11.41
C SER A 133 15.02 12.23 -10.34
N ALA A 134 15.02 11.23 -9.48
CA ALA A 134 16.02 11.02 -8.44
C ALA A 134 17.28 10.30 -8.98
N SER A 135 17.13 9.55 -10.08
CA SER A 135 18.19 8.71 -10.64
C SER A 135 19.48 9.49 -10.92
N GLY A 136 20.59 9.00 -10.40
CA GLY A 136 21.91 9.60 -10.54
C GLY A 136 22.14 10.90 -9.72
N SER A 137 21.16 11.35 -8.94
CA SER A 137 21.26 12.55 -8.13
C SER A 137 20.95 12.36 -6.65
N ARG A 138 20.10 11.42 -6.28
CA ARG A 138 19.69 11.17 -4.90
C ARG A 138 19.44 9.70 -4.68
N PRO A 139 19.78 9.15 -3.50
CA PRO A 139 19.26 7.86 -3.05
C PRO A 139 17.73 7.85 -3.04
N LEU A 140 17.15 6.69 -3.26
CA LEU A 140 15.71 6.46 -3.18
C LEU A 140 15.37 5.73 -1.89
N VAL A 141 14.42 6.24 -1.12
CA VAL A 141 13.85 5.59 0.06
C VAL A 141 12.37 5.35 -0.20
N VAL A 142 11.92 4.11 -0.04
CA VAL A 142 10.51 3.73 -0.24
C VAL A 142 9.97 3.17 1.06
N LEU A 143 8.91 3.78 1.58
CA LEU A 143 8.17 3.30 2.76
C LEU A 143 6.88 2.63 2.27
N ALA A 144 6.93 1.30 2.18
CA ALA A 144 5.92 0.52 1.48
C ALA A 144 4.79 0.06 2.40
N ASN A 145 3.57 0.51 2.09
CA ASN A 145 2.32 -0.13 2.46
C ASN A 145 1.51 -0.31 1.16
N LEU A 146 1.77 -1.41 0.46
CA LEU A 146 1.24 -1.64 -0.88
C LEU A 146 0.42 -2.93 -0.93
N SER A 147 -0.86 -2.80 -1.23
CA SER A 147 -1.75 -3.93 -1.54
C SER A 147 -1.61 -4.40 -2.99
N GLY A 148 -1.05 -3.56 -3.86
CA GLY A 148 -0.85 -3.84 -5.28
C GLY A 148 -1.33 -2.71 -6.18
N PHE A 149 -1.58 -3.07 -7.44
CA PHE A 149 -2.21 -2.18 -8.43
C PHE A 149 -3.72 -2.37 -8.43
N ASP A 150 -4.45 -1.29 -8.72
CA ASP A 150 -5.90 -1.38 -8.93
C ASP A 150 -6.21 -2.16 -10.22
N GLY A 151 -7.05 -3.19 -10.09
CA GLY A 151 -7.49 -4.04 -11.20
C GLY A 151 -8.89 -3.69 -11.72
N SER A 152 -9.46 -2.55 -11.32
CA SER A 152 -10.79 -2.14 -11.79
C SER A 152 -10.83 -1.92 -13.30
N PRO A 153 -12.00 -2.07 -13.96
CA PRO A 153 -12.15 -1.76 -15.37
C PRO A 153 -11.76 -0.31 -15.70
N GLU A 154 -11.97 0.63 -14.78
CA GLU A 154 -11.56 2.02 -14.96
C GLU A 154 -10.04 2.13 -15.06
N SER A 155 -9.31 1.57 -14.09
CA SER A 155 -7.85 1.61 -14.07
C SER A 155 -7.24 0.86 -15.25
N MET A 156 -7.81 -0.28 -15.64
CA MET A 156 -7.32 -1.03 -16.80
C MET A 156 -7.47 -0.25 -18.11
N ARG A 157 -8.56 0.47 -18.30
CA ARG A 157 -8.75 1.36 -19.46
C ARG A 157 -7.82 2.57 -19.44
N ASN A 158 -7.39 3.01 -18.24
CA ASN A 158 -6.51 4.15 -18.03
C ASN A 158 -5.03 3.74 -17.92
N TRP A 159 -4.64 2.62 -18.53
CA TRP A 159 -3.25 2.19 -18.69
C TRP A 159 -2.55 1.78 -17.38
N GLN A 160 -3.28 1.17 -16.44
CA GLN A 160 -2.68 0.73 -15.17
C GLN A 160 -1.46 -0.17 -15.37
N LEU A 161 -1.54 -1.16 -16.26
CA LEU A 161 -0.42 -2.09 -16.50
C LEU A 161 0.78 -1.38 -17.11
N GLU A 162 0.57 -0.45 -18.04
CA GLU A 162 1.65 0.31 -18.67
C GLU A 162 2.36 1.22 -17.66
N PHE A 163 1.60 2.02 -16.90
CA PHE A 163 2.19 2.90 -15.89
C PHE A 163 2.77 2.11 -14.71
N GLY A 164 2.21 0.95 -14.37
CA GLY A 164 2.81 0.02 -13.42
C GLY A 164 4.16 -0.51 -13.90
N ALA A 165 4.25 -0.94 -15.17
CA ALA A 165 5.48 -1.40 -15.78
C ALA A 165 6.54 -0.29 -15.87
N GLU A 166 6.14 1.00 -16.00
CA GLU A 166 7.07 2.13 -15.96
C GLU A 166 7.81 2.22 -14.61
N ILE A 167 7.17 1.86 -13.50
CA ILE A 167 7.85 1.78 -12.20
C ILE A 167 8.98 0.75 -12.27
N GLY A 168 8.71 -0.45 -12.77
CA GLY A 168 9.73 -1.49 -12.93
C GLY A 168 10.89 -1.04 -13.83
N ARG A 169 10.58 -0.42 -14.97
CA ARG A 169 11.60 0.16 -15.86
C ARG A 169 12.44 1.23 -15.17
N ALA A 170 11.80 2.10 -14.37
CA ALA A 170 12.50 3.14 -13.62
C ALA A 170 13.42 2.54 -12.53
N VAL A 171 12.98 1.48 -11.84
CA VAL A 171 13.79 0.76 -10.85
C VAL A 171 15.01 0.10 -11.51
N VAL A 172 14.83 -0.63 -12.62
CA VAL A 172 15.93 -1.29 -13.36
C VAL A 172 16.98 -0.28 -13.83
N ASN A 173 16.55 0.90 -14.29
CA ASN A 173 17.43 1.93 -14.82
C ASN A 173 17.91 2.94 -13.77
N PHE A 174 17.53 2.77 -12.52
CA PHE A 174 17.90 3.70 -11.46
C PHE A 174 19.40 3.69 -11.21
N ARG A 175 19.99 4.87 -11.07
CA ARG A 175 21.42 5.03 -10.76
C ARG A 175 21.57 5.56 -9.36
N GLY A 176 21.91 4.67 -8.44
CA GLY A 176 22.10 4.99 -7.03
C GLY A 176 21.56 3.91 -6.10
N PRO A 177 21.69 4.08 -4.80
CA PRO A 177 21.14 3.15 -3.83
C PRO A 177 19.63 3.31 -3.68
N ILE A 178 18.92 2.20 -3.53
CA ILE A 178 17.50 2.12 -3.19
C ILE A 178 17.38 1.44 -1.83
N VAL A 179 16.69 2.07 -0.89
CA VAL A 179 16.26 1.45 0.37
C VAL A 179 14.75 1.26 0.31
N PHE A 180 14.30 0.02 0.26
CA PHE A 180 12.90 -0.35 0.23
C PHE A 180 12.52 -0.95 1.59
N CYS A 181 11.74 -0.20 2.38
CA CYS A 181 11.29 -0.61 3.69
C CYS A 181 9.81 -0.96 3.67
N VAL A 182 9.47 -2.22 3.93
CA VAL A 182 8.09 -2.67 4.10
C VAL A 182 7.61 -2.26 5.48
N VAL A 183 6.69 -1.31 5.55
CA VAL A 183 6.14 -0.81 6.82
C VAL A 183 4.81 -1.46 7.19
N SER A 184 4.10 -2.07 6.22
CA SER A 184 2.87 -2.82 6.47
C SER A 184 2.71 -3.97 5.48
N ARG A 185 2.30 -3.69 4.24
CA ARG A 185 2.00 -4.68 3.19
C ARG A 185 2.86 -4.47 1.95
N TYR A 186 3.11 -5.56 1.24
CA TYR A 186 3.87 -5.55 -0.01
C TYR A 186 3.40 -6.71 -0.89
N HIS A 187 2.39 -6.45 -1.74
CA HIS A 187 1.68 -7.47 -2.49
C HIS A 187 1.48 -7.11 -3.96
N GLY A 188 1.07 -8.09 -4.75
CA GLY A 188 0.58 -7.94 -6.12
C GLY A 188 1.64 -7.41 -7.09
N GLY A 189 1.20 -6.58 -8.04
CA GLY A 189 2.10 -5.97 -9.03
C GLY A 189 3.23 -5.14 -8.42
N ALA A 190 3.00 -4.54 -7.25
CA ALA A 190 4.03 -3.83 -6.51
C ALA A 190 5.20 -4.75 -6.10
N PHE A 191 4.91 -5.99 -5.69
CA PHE A 191 5.92 -7.00 -5.36
C PHE A 191 6.83 -7.33 -6.55
N VAL A 192 6.34 -7.18 -7.77
CA VAL A 192 7.10 -7.38 -8.99
C VAL A 192 7.97 -6.16 -9.31
N VAL A 193 7.37 -4.95 -9.36
CA VAL A 193 8.06 -3.74 -9.87
C VAL A 193 9.06 -3.13 -8.89
N PHE A 194 8.98 -3.49 -7.61
CA PHE A 194 9.97 -3.13 -6.59
C PHE A 194 10.80 -4.34 -6.13
N SER A 195 10.83 -5.41 -6.91
CA SER A 195 11.62 -6.59 -6.57
C SER A 195 13.11 -6.27 -6.49
N LYS A 196 13.77 -6.79 -5.45
CA LYS A 196 15.24 -6.73 -5.31
C LYS A 196 15.97 -7.29 -6.52
N ALA A 197 15.37 -8.25 -7.23
CA ALA A 197 15.93 -8.85 -8.44
C ALA A 197 16.08 -7.86 -9.62
N LEU A 198 15.40 -6.69 -9.55
CA LEU A 198 15.45 -5.69 -10.61
C LEU A 198 16.60 -4.70 -10.45
N HIS A 199 17.25 -4.66 -9.29
CA HIS A 199 18.28 -3.63 -9.03
C HIS A 199 19.31 -4.11 -7.99
N ASP A 200 20.58 -4.24 -8.42
CA ASP A 200 21.65 -4.82 -7.59
C ASP A 200 21.96 -4.00 -6.33
N ASN A 201 21.81 -2.68 -6.40
CA ASN A 201 22.05 -1.76 -5.27
C ASN A 201 20.75 -1.41 -4.51
N MET A 202 19.84 -2.38 -4.40
CA MET A 202 18.62 -2.27 -3.59
C MET A 202 18.80 -3.04 -2.27
N GLN A 203 18.54 -2.37 -1.16
CA GLN A 203 18.41 -2.98 0.16
C GLN A 203 16.93 -3.05 0.52
N VAL A 204 16.50 -4.22 0.96
CA VAL A 204 15.11 -4.45 1.40
C VAL A 204 15.11 -4.71 2.90
N ALA A 205 14.33 -3.92 3.62
CA ALA A 205 14.03 -4.12 5.03
C ALA A 205 12.52 -4.34 5.21
N ALA A 206 12.14 -5.08 6.23
CA ALA A 206 10.75 -5.28 6.60
C ALA A 206 10.63 -5.14 8.11
N LEU A 207 9.69 -4.32 8.57
CA LEU A 207 9.40 -4.21 9.99
C LEU A 207 8.69 -5.48 10.48
N GLU A 208 8.92 -5.85 11.73
CA GLU A 208 8.24 -6.97 12.35
C GLU A 208 6.71 -6.83 12.21
N GLY A 209 6.02 -7.93 11.91
CA GLY A 209 4.56 -7.94 11.71
C GLY A 209 4.10 -7.41 10.34
N THR A 210 5.00 -7.24 9.37
CA THR A 210 4.64 -6.91 7.98
C THR A 210 4.31 -8.15 7.17
N TYR A 211 3.59 -7.94 6.06
CA TYR A 211 3.20 -9.01 5.15
C TYR A 211 3.73 -8.73 3.74
N ALA A 212 4.45 -9.71 3.18
CA ALA A 212 4.95 -9.65 1.81
C ALA A 212 4.61 -10.96 1.07
N SER A 213 3.95 -10.85 -0.08
CA SER A 213 3.64 -11.99 -0.95
C SER A 213 3.24 -11.53 -2.35
N VAL A 214 3.27 -12.44 -3.32
CA VAL A 214 2.86 -12.15 -4.71
C VAL A 214 1.39 -11.74 -4.78
N ILE A 215 0.53 -12.31 -3.91
CA ILE A 215 -0.89 -11.98 -3.82
C ILE A 215 -1.29 -11.85 -2.35
N GLY A 216 -2.14 -10.88 -2.01
CA GLY A 216 -2.69 -10.74 -0.67
C GLY A 216 -3.63 -11.90 -0.32
N GLY A 217 -3.82 -12.18 0.98
CA GLY A 217 -4.62 -13.32 1.45
C GLY A 217 -6.06 -13.30 0.93
N ALA A 218 -6.78 -12.19 1.05
CA ALA A 218 -8.16 -12.09 0.58
C ALA A 218 -8.31 -12.28 -0.95
N PRO A 219 -7.52 -11.62 -1.82
CA PRO A 219 -7.52 -11.92 -3.26
C PRO A 219 -7.11 -13.36 -3.57
N ALA A 220 -6.18 -13.95 -2.79
CA ALA A 220 -5.78 -15.34 -2.98
C ALA A 220 -6.95 -16.30 -2.66
N ALA A 221 -7.67 -16.05 -1.57
CA ALA A 221 -8.86 -16.83 -1.22
C ALA A 221 -9.93 -16.73 -2.31
N ALA A 222 -10.22 -15.51 -2.78
CA ALA A 222 -11.26 -15.27 -3.76
C ALA A 222 -10.96 -15.84 -5.16
N VAL A 223 -9.70 -15.89 -5.60
CA VAL A 223 -9.33 -16.27 -6.96
C VAL A 223 -8.69 -17.65 -7.02
N VAL A 224 -7.70 -17.92 -6.16
CA VAL A 224 -6.92 -19.17 -6.20
C VAL A 224 -7.62 -20.29 -5.44
N PHE A 225 -8.21 -19.97 -4.30
CA PHE A 225 -8.80 -20.94 -3.38
C PHE A 225 -10.34 -20.89 -3.32
N ALA A 226 -10.99 -20.17 -4.24
CA ALA A 226 -12.44 -19.99 -4.26
C ALA A 226 -13.22 -21.32 -4.04
N ARG A 227 -12.85 -22.36 -4.76
CA ARG A 227 -13.48 -23.68 -4.63
C ARG A 227 -13.29 -24.34 -3.25
N GLU A 228 -12.12 -24.12 -2.63
CA GLU A 228 -11.83 -24.67 -1.31
C GLU A 228 -12.54 -23.85 -0.23
N VAL A 229 -12.62 -22.54 -0.37
CA VAL A 229 -13.40 -21.67 0.50
C VAL A 229 -14.88 -22.03 0.43
N ASP A 230 -15.45 -22.14 -0.77
CA ASP A 230 -16.84 -22.58 -0.97
C ASP A 230 -17.12 -23.95 -0.32
N LYS A 231 -16.20 -24.90 -0.50
CA LYS A 231 -16.32 -26.24 0.07
C LYS A 231 -16.30 -26.22 1.61
N ARG A 232 -15.45 -25.38 2.20
CA ARG A 232 -15.38 -25.19 3.66
C ARG A 232 -16.62 -24.49 4.19
N THR A 233 -17.10 -23.47 3.49
CA THR A 233 -18.35 -22.77 3.81
C THR A 233 -19.53 -23.73 3.84
N ARG A 234 -19.71 -24.55 2.79
CA ARG A 234 -20.79 -25.57 2.75
C ARG A 234 -20.70 -26.63 3.84
N ARG A 235 -19.55 -26.88 4.42
CA ARG A 235 -19.34 -27.83 5.52
C ARG A 235 -19.49 -27.22 6.91
N ASP A 236 -19.61 -25.88 6.98
CA ASP A 236 -19.81 -25.20 8.26
C ASP A 236 -21.16 -25.64 8.87
N PRO A 237 -21.22 -26.04 10.17
CA PRO A 237 -22.42 -26.49 10.81
C PRO A 237 -23.61 -25.51 10.70
N ARG A 238 -23.33 -24.20 10.72
CA ARG A 238 -24.34 -23.13 10.56
C ARG A 238 -25.03 -23.21 9.20
N ILE A 239 -24.26 -23.44 8.16
CA ILE A 239 -24.78 -23.59 6.79
C ILE A 239 -25.52 -24.88 6.59
N VAL A 240 -24.98 -25.99 7.08
CA VAL A 240 -25.62 -27.32 6.99
C VAL A 240 -26.97 -27.34 7.70
N GLU A 241 -27.10 -26.66 8.83
CA GLU A 241 -28.36 -26.55 9.56
C GLU A 241 -29.40 -25.75 8.78
N LEU A 242 -29.02 -24.58 8.27
CA LEU A 242 -29.88 -23.73 7.45
C LEU A 242 -30.30 -24.41 6.13
N GLU A 243 -29.43 -25.17 5.48
CA GLU A 243 -29.79 -26.00 4.31
C GLU A 243 -30.83 -27.02 4.62
N ARG A 244 -30.76 -27.68 5.81
CA ARG A 244 -31.77 -28.62 6.27
C ARG A 244 -33.13 -27.95 6.55
N GLU A 245 -33.10 -26.76 7.16
CA GLU A 245 -34.33 -26.00 7.40
C GLU A 245 -34.96 -25.53 6.08
N LEU A 246 -34.18 -25.14 5.10
CA LEU A 246 -34.64 -24.73 3.76
C LEU A 246 -35.19 -25.91 2.94
N ALA A 247 -34.68 -27.13 3.18
CA ALA A 247 -35.17 -28.35 2.51
C ALA A 247 -36.54 -28.83 3.02
N ASP A 248 -37.05 -28.32 4.16
CA ASP A 248 -38.35 -28.62 4.69
C ASP A 248 -39.38 -27.52 4.41
N PRO A 249 -40.26 -27.70 3.39
CA PRO A 249 -41.20 -26.64 2.98
C PRO A 249 -42.26 -26.28 4.05
N GLY A 250 -42.46 -27.17 5.05
CA GLY A 250 -43.40 -26.97 6.14
C GLY A 250 -42.84 -26.18 7.33
N ARG A 251 -41.56 -25.85 7.32
CA ARG A 251 -40.84 -25.26 8.44
C ARG A 251 -40.64 -23.77 8.26
N GLY A 252 -41.56 -22.95 8.77
CA GLY A 252 -41.38 -21.49 8.88
C GLY A 252 -41.54 -20.69 7.58
N ASP A 253 -41.24 -19.39 7.68
CA ASP A 253 -41.25 -18.47 6.55
C ASP A 253 -40.00 -18.70 5.67
N GLN A 254 -40.20 -19.33 4.54
CA GLN A 254 -39.14 -19.64 3.56
C GLN A 254 -38.43 -18.40 3.05
N GLY A 255 -39.10 -17.24 3.02
CA GLY A 255 -38.48 -15.97 2.63
C GLY A 255 -37.44 -15.50 3.66
N ARG A 256 -37.80 -15.56 4.93
CA ARG A 256 -36.90 -15.23 6.04
C ARG A 256 -35.71 -16.20 6.15
N LEU A 257 -35.98 -17.49 5.95
CA LEU A 257 -34.91 -18.50 5.97
C LEU A 257 -33.90 -18.30 4.88
N ARG A 258 -34.30 -17.92 3.65
CA ARG A 258 -33.41 -17.61 2.54
C ARG A 258 -32.58 -16.35 2.80
N ALA A 259 -33.19 -15.31 3.36
CA ALA A 259 -32.49 -14.10 3.75
C ALA A 259 -31.40 -14.39 4.80
N ARG A 260 -31.78 -15.14 5.85
CA ARG A 260 -30.84 -15.58 6.89
C ARG A 260 -29.74 -16.48 6.35
N PHE A 261 -30.04 -17.38 5.43
CA PHE A 261 -29.04 -18.22 4.78
C PHE A 261 -28.02 -17.37 4.02
N ALA A 262 -28.48 -16.37 3.25
CA ALA A 262 -27.58 -15.48 2.51
C ALA A 262 -26.65 -14.69 3.45
N GLU A 263 -27.19 -14.14 4.54
CA GLU A 263 -26.42 -13.39 5.54
C GLU A 263 -25.36 -14.29 6.22
N VAL A 264 -25.76 -15.47 6.71
CA VAL A 264 -24.84 -16.41 7.37
C VAL A 264 -23.83 -16.98 6.36
N TRP A 265 -24.22 -17.19 5.10
CA TRP A 265 -23.30 -17.61 4.05
C TRP A 265 -22.18 -16.58 3.86
N GLU A 266 -22.51 -15.30 3.70
CA GLU A 266 -21.53 -14.20 3.55
C GLU A 266 -20.58 -14.13 4.75
N GLU A 267 -21.12 -14.23 5.97
CA GLU A 267 -20.35 -14.24 7.22
C GLU A 267 -19.37 -15.42 7.26
N VAL A 268 -19.88 -16.64 7.08
CA VAL A 268 -19.06 -17.87 7.13
C VAL A 268 -18.03 -17.89 5.99
N HIS A 269 -18.41 -17.45 4.79
CA HIS A 269 -17.50 -17.38 3.65
C HIS A 269 -16.33 -16.41 3.90
N ALA A 270 -16.59 -15.31 4.57
CA ALA A 270 -15.56 -14.33 4.94
C ALA A 270 -14.60 -14.84 6.04
N GLU A 271 -15.01 -15.82 6.85
CA GLU A 271 -14.19 -16.45 7.89
C GLU A 271 -13.21 -17.51 7.35
N LYS A 272 -13.50 -18.11 6.18
CA LYS A 272 -12.73 -19.25 5.61
C LYS A 272 -11.62 -18.80 4.68
#